data_2f444b9dbac6fd00f876c21178f9407d
#
_entry.id   2f444b9dbac6fd00f876c21178f9407d
#
_cell.length_a   1.000
_cell.length_b   1.000
_cell.length_c   1.000
_cell.angle_alpha   90.00
_cell.angle_beta   90.00
_cell.angle_gamma   90.00
#
_symmetry.space_group_name_H-M   'P 1'
#
loop_
_entity.id
_entity.type
_entity.pdbx_description
1 polymer ?
#
loop_
_entity_poly.entity_id
_entity_poly.type
_entity_poly.pdbx_seq_one_letter_code
_entity_poly.pdbx_strand_id
1 'polypeptide(L)'
;LKNEGVKETYLVGTEGMREMLEDVGINTNSGSPQYVVLGYDTEITYEKLSTASVHLHKGVPMVSSHPDVVCPSPEGGLPDTGAYMDLFEATTGVRPVHICGKPNAGMILHKVEELGLRPEQCAMVGDRLYTDIEMADRAGVHGILVLSGEATTADLEKSSLRPSLVVDSVASLL
;
A
#
# COMPACT_ATOMS: atom_id res chain seq x y z
N LEU A 1 9.37 -8.48 -0.73
CA LEU A 1 10.79 -8.39 -0.34
C LEU A 1 11.37 -9.75 0.05
N LYS A 2 10.82 -10.42 1.08
CA LYS A 2 11.34 -11.70 1.57
C LYS A 2 11.38 -12.79 0.48
N ASN A 3 10.31 -12.96 -0.28
CA ASN A 3 10.21 -13.95 -1.35
C ASN A 3 11.17 -13.67 -2.53
N GLU A 4 11.62 -12.44 -2.66
CA GLU A 4 12.62 -12.00 -3.65
C GLU A 4 14.06 -12.05 -3.12
N GLY A 5 14.25 -12.56 -1.89
CA GLY A 5 15.56 -12.69 -1.27
C GLY A 5 16.19 -11.36 -0.82
N VAL A 6 15.39 -10.31 -0.68
CA VAL A 6 15.86 -9.01 -0.18
C VAL A 6 16.22 -9.13 1.29
N LYS A 7 17.42 -8.66 1.66
CA LYS A 7 17.92 -8.68 3.03
C LYS A 7 18.41 -7.33 3.53
N GLU A 8 18.76 -6.44 2.63
CA GLU A 8 19.38 -5.15 2.94
C GLU A 8 18.49 -4.02 2.43
N THR A 9 17.91 -3.24 3.34
CA THR A 9 17.06 -2.11 3.00
C THR A 9 17.42 -0.87 3.81
N TYR A 10 16.97 0.29 3.34
CA TYR A 10 16.92 1.51 4.14
C TYR A 10 15.44 1.89 4.31
N LEU A 11 14.97 1.91 5.56
CA LEU A 11 13.56 2.15 5.86
C LEU A 11 13.29 3.62 6.19
N VAL A 12 12.31 4.20 5.50
CA VAL A 12 11.58 5.39 5.93
C VAL A 12 10.20 4.90 6.41
N GLY A 13 10.07 4.70 7.70
CA GLY A 13 8.90 4.09 8.34
C GLY A 13 9.01 4.16 9.85
N THR A 14 7.95 3.75 10.54
CA THR A 14 7.89 3.71 12.00
C THR A 14 8.76 2.59 12.58
N GLU A 15 9.03 2.71 13.89
CA GLU A 15 9.72 1.67 14.67
C GLU A 15 8.99 0.32 14.56
N GLY A 16 7.64 0.31 14.64
CA GLY A 16 6.88 -0.94 14.48
C GLY A 16 7.05 -1.59 13.10
N MET A 17 7.16 -0.79 12.05
CA MET A 17 7.46 -1.34 10.70
C MET A 17 8.88 -1.88 10.62
N ARG A 18 9.84 -1.25 11.31
CA ARG A 18 11.22 -1.73 11.42
C ARG A 18 11.25 -3.11 12.06
N GLU A 19 10.64 -3.27 13.23
CA GLU A 19 10.57 -4.54 13.95
C GLU A 19 9.98 -5.66 13.09
N MET A 20 8.86 -5.38 12.41
CA MET A 20 8.21 -6.36 11.51
C MET A 20 9.13 -6.85 10.38
N LEU A 21 9.94 -5.96 9.80
CA LEU A 21 10.88 -6.34 8.74
C LEU A 21 12.09 -7.08 9.29
N GLU A 22 12.60 -6.68 10.43
CA GLU A 22 13.74 -7.32 11.09
C GLU A 22 13.39 -8.72 11.60
N ASP A 23 12.18 -8.95 12.10
CA ASP A 23 11.67 -10.25 12.51
C ASP A 23 11.66 -11.29 11.36
N VAL A 24 11.55 -10.83 10.13
CA VAL A 24 11.65 -11.70 8.95
C VAL A 24 13.05 -11.71 8.32
N GLY A 25 14.05 -11.14 9.00
CA GLY A 25 15.47 -11.18 8.63
C GLY A 25 15.87 -10.13 7.59
N ILE A 26 15.17 -9.00 7.52
CA ILE A 26 15.50 -7.88 6.64
C ILE A 26 16.14 -6.76 7.48
N ASN A 27 17.39 -6.41 7.18
CA ASN A 27 18.07 -5.25 7.76
C ASN A 27 17.42 -3.95 7.21
N THR A 28 17.03 -3.06 8.10
CA THR A 28 16.28 -1.83 7.77
C THR A 28 17.11 -0.56 7.79
N ASN A 29 18.41 -0.65 8.12
CA ASN A 29 19.32 0.49 8.20
C ASN A 29 20.67 0.19 7.50
N SER A 30 20.62 -0.33 6.30
CA SER A 30 21.80 -0.71 5.55
C SER A 30 22.49 0.51 4.94
N GLY A 31 23.82 0.54 5.02
CA GLY A 31 24.64 1.53 4.29
C GLY A 31 24.76 1.27 2.78
N SER A 32 24.33 0.06 2.33
CA SER A 32 24.29 -0.36 0.92
C SER A 32 23.00 -1.13 0.63
N PRO A 33 21.84 -0.47 0.73
CA PRO A 33 20.55 -1.13 0.61
C PRO A 33 20.26 -1.57 -0.82
N GLN A 34 19.54 -2.70 -0.95
CA GLN A 34 18.95 -3.16 -2.20
C GLN A 34 17.74 -2.32 -2.60
N TYR A 35 17.01 -1.83 -1.59
CA TYR A 35 15.84 -0.95 -1.75
C TYR A 35 15.77 0.11 -0.64
N VAL A 36 15.30 1.30 -1.00
CA VAL A 36 14.68 2.21 -0.05
C VAL A 36 13.22 1.76 0.14
N VAL A 37 12.83 1.45 1.36
CA VAL A 37 11.47 1.03 1.71
C VAL A 37 10.76 2.22 2.34
N LEU A 38 9.63 2.62 1.76
CA LEU A 38 8.81 3.74 2.21
C LEU A 38 7.49 3.23 2.77
N GLY A 39 7.20 3.55 4.01
CA GLY A 39 5.94 3.29 4.69
C GLY A 39 5.32 4.55 5.28
N TYR A 40 4.13 4.40 5.86
CA TYR A 40 3.54 5.46 6.67
C TYR A 40 4.43 5.70 7.89
N ASP A 41 4.99 6.90 7.99
CA ASP A 41 5.97 7.24 9.01
C ASP A 41 5.53 8.46 9.82
N THR A 42 4.99 8.22 11.01
CA THR A 42 4.64 9.26 12.00
C THR A 42 5.84 9.70 12.85
N GLU A 43 7.00 9.09 12.62
CA GLU A 43 8.28 9.36 13.31
C GLU A 43 9.32 9.94 12.35
N ILE A 44 8.85 10.60 11.28
CA ILE A 44 9.72 11.14 10.22
C ILE A 44 10.72 12.13 10.76
N THR A 45 11.97 12.01 10.32
CA THR A 45 13.03 12.96 10.63
C THR A 45 13.74 13.41 9.36
N TYR A 46 14.39 14.57 9.41
CA TYR A 46 15.20 15.04 8.28
C TYR A 46 16.35 14.08 7.97
N GLU A 47 16.89 13.39 8.96
CA GLU A 47 17.93 12.38 8.80
C GLU A 47 17.42 11.19 7.97
N LYS A 48 16.23 10.66 8.29
CA LYS A 48 15.60 9.59 7.50
C LYS A 48 15.43 10.02 6.04
N LEU A 49 14.88 11.22 5.81
CA LEU A 49 14.64 11.75 4.46
C LEU A 49 15.94 11.98 3.68
N SER A 50 16.93 12.61 4.32
CA SER A 50 18.20 12.93 3.65
C SER A 50 19.01 11.67 3.30
N THR A 51 19.05 10.68 4.19
CA THR A 51 19.76 9.42 3.94
C THR A 51 19.06 8.62 2.82
N ALA A 52 17.74 8.53 2.85
CA ALA A 52 16.98 7.90 1.76
C ALA A 52 17.25 8.60 0.42
N SER A 53 17.19 9.94 0.38
CA SER A 53 17.49 10.72 -0.83
C SER A 53 18.88 10.41 -1.37
N VAL A 54 19.90 10.29 -0.51
CA VAL A 54 21.27 9.93 -0.94
C VAL A 54 21.31 8.54 -1.58
N HIS A 55 20.58 7.55 -1.03
CA HIS A 55 20.50 6.22 -1.64
C HIS A 55 19.79 6.27 -2.99
N LEU A 56 18.67 7.00 -3.09
CA LEU A 56 17.94 7.16 -4.34
C LEU A 56 18.78 7.84 -5.44
N HIS A 57 19.55 8.88 -5.10
CA HIS A 57 20.51 9.51 -6.04
C HIS A 57 21.63 8.55 -6.49
N LYS A 58 21.97 7.54 -5.69
CA LYS A 58 22.92 6.49 -6.07
C LYS A 58 22.29 5.39 -6.95
N GLY A 59 21.01 5.52 -7.30
CA GLY A 59 20.29 4.57 -8.14
C GLY A 59 19.67 3.40 -7.39
N VAL A 60 19.59 3.45 -6.06
CA VAL A 60 18.85 2.44 -5.28
C VAL A 60 17.36 2.59 -5.59
N PRO A 61 16.65 1.52 -5.99
CA PRO A 61 15.22 1.60 -6.27
C PRO A 61 14.41 1.78 -4.98
N MET A 62 13.23 2.40 -5.10
CA MET A 62 12.29 2.59 -4.00
C MET A 62 11.10 1.65 -4.13
N VAL A 63 10.64 1.09 -3.02
CA VAL A 63 9.35 0.39 -2.89
C VAL A 63 8.51 1.10 -1.83
N SER A 64 7.19 1.13 -2.04
CA SER A 64 6.27 1.79 -1.12
C SER A 64 5.20 0.82 -0.61
N SER A 65 4.78 1.02 0.64
CA SER A 65 3.71 0.23 1.24
C SER A 65 2.35 0.50 0.59
N HIS A 66 2.03 1.76 0.27
CA HIS A 66 0.76 2.19 -0.34
C HIS A 66 0.91 3.60 -0.95
N PRO A 67 -0.04 4.04 -1.80
CA PRO A 67 0.07 5.30 -2.51
C PRO A 67 -0.71 6.46 -1.88
N ASP A 68 -1.39 6.27 -0.75
CA ASP A 68 -2.29 7.26 -0.18
C ASP A 68 -1.52 8.55 0.18
N VAL A 69 -2.01 9.69 -0.31
CA VAL A 69 -1.37 11.00 -0.09
C VAL A 69 -1.75 11.59 1.24
N VAL A 70 -2.96 11.27 1.71
CA VAL A 70 -3.57 11.85 2.91
C VAL A 70 -4.14 10.76 3.79
N CYS A 71 -3.73 10.75 5.06
CA CYS A 71 -4.38 10.01 6.13
C CYS A 71 -5.51 10.88 6.72
N PRO A 72 -6.79 10.43 6.68
CA PRO A 72 -7.88 11.18 7.25
C PRO A 72 -7.77 11.33 8.76
N SER A 73 -8.02 12.54 9.29
CA SER A 73 -8.16 12.78 10.73
C SER A 73 -9.28 13.79 11.01
N PRO A 74 -9.85 13.79 12.21
CA PRO A 74 -10.88 14.76 12.59
C PRO A 74 -10.42 16.22 12.52
N GLU A 75 -9.12 16.46 12.60
CA GLU A 75 -8.50 17.79 12.62
C GLU A 75 -8.05 18.25 11.23
N GLY A 76 -8.21 17.39 10.21
CA GLY A 76 -7.81 17.62 8.82
C GLY A 76 -6.94 16.48 8.28
N GLY A 77 -6.59 16.55 7.00
CA GLY A 77 -5.75 15.55 6.38
C GLY A 77 -4.30 15.61 6.86
N LEU A 78 -3.75 14.48 7.25
CA LEU A 78 -2.34 14.34 7.62
C LEU A 78 -1.52 13.81 6.44
N PRO A 79 -0.22 14.18 6.30
CA PRO A 79 0.63 13.62 5.26
C PRO A 79 0.73 12.10 5.40
N ASP A 80 0.56 11.40 4.28
CA ASP A 80 0.71 9.96 4.20
C ASP A 80 1.81 9.59 3.19
N THR A 81 2.04 8.31 2.99
CA THR A 81 3.12 7.73 2.20
C THR A 81 3.24 8.33 0.80
N GLY A 82 2.10 8.60 0.14
CA GLY A 82 2.08 9.26 -1.16
C GLY A 82 2.68 10.66 -1.16
N ALA A 83 2.48 11.44 -0.09
CA ALA A 83 3.10 12.76 0.05
C ALA A 83 4.63 12.65 0.17
N TYR A 84 5.14 11.61 0.84
CA TYR A 84 6.59 11.34 0.88
C TYR A 84 7.12 10.86 -0.46
N MET A 85 6.34 10.10 -1.25
CA MET A 85 6.72 9.76 -2.63
C MET A 85 6.91 11.01 -3.48
N ASP A 86 5.98 11.97 -3.37
CA ASP A 86 6.07 13.24 -4.10
C ASP A 86 7.30 14.07 -3.67
N LEU A 87 7.62 14.06 -2.36
CA LEU A 87 8.84 14.68 -1.83
C LEU A 87 10.09 14.06 -2.47
N PHE A 88 10.19 12.71 -2.51
CA PHE A 88 11.35 12.04 -3.09
C PHE A 88 11.41 12.23 -4.61
N GLU A 89 10.30 12.22 -5.32
CA GLU A 89 10.29 12.54 -6.75
C GLU A 89 10.78 13.96 -7.01
N ALA A 90 10.29 14.93 -6.25
CA ALA A 90 10.69 16.32 -6.40
C ALA A 90 12.19 16.55 -6.12
N THR A 91 12.79 15.76 -5.21
CA THR A 91 14.18 15.92 -4.79
C THR A 91 15.14 15.04 -5.56
N THR A 92 14.73 13.87 -6.03
CA THR A 92 15.61 12.85 -6.64
C THR A 92 15.18 12.42 -8.04
N GLY A 93 13.97 12.74 -8.47
CA GLY A 93 13.37 12.23 -9.70
C GLY A 93 12.93 10.76 -9.63
N VAL A 94 12.99 10.12 -8.44
CA VAL A 94 12.72 8.69 -8.29
C VAL A 94 11.28 8.47 -7.78
N ARG A 95 10.55 7.59 -8.46
CA ARG A 95 9.26 7.03 -8.03
C ARG A 95 9.43 5.57 -7.60
N PRO A 96 8.54 5.04 -6.74
CA PRO A 96 8.57 3.62 -6.40
C PRO A 96 8.47 2.74 -7.63
N VAL A 97 9.36 1.74 -7.74
CA VAL A 97 9.27 0.70 -8.77
C VAL A 97 8.16 -0.29 -8.43
N HIS A 98 7.74 -0.33 -7.16
CA HIS A 98 6.66 -1.19 -6.69
C HIS A 98 5.90 -0.53 -5.54
N ILE A 99 4.57 -0.64 -5.58
CA ILE A 99 3.67 -0.21 -4.51
C ILE A 99 2.89 -1.44 -4.03
N CYS A 100 3.04 -1.80 -2.74
CA CYS A 100 2.53 -3.07 -2.20
C CYS A 100 1.03 -3.03 -1.85
N GLY A 101 0.52 -1.86 -1.46
CA GLY A 101 -0.86 -1.67 -1.02
C GLY A 101 -1.90 -1.68 -2.15
N LYS A 102 -3.17 -1.53 -1.76
CA LYS A 102 -4.29 -1.38 -2.69
C LYS A 102 -4.03 -0.27 -3.71
N PRO A 103 -4.40 -0.42 -4.97
CA PRO A 103 -5.13 -1.53 -5.60
C PRO A 103 -4.25 -2.69 -6.12
N ASN A 104 -3.05 -2.91 -5.57
CA ASN A 104 -2.19 -4.02 -6.01
C ASN A 104 -2.77 -5.36 -5.54
N ALA A 105 -3.02 -6.27 -6.49
CA ALA A 105 -3.61 -7.59 -6.23
C ALA A 105 -2.73 -8.51 -5.36
N GLY A 106 -1.40 -8.27 -5.32
CA GLY A 106 -0.45 -9.12 -4.62
C GLY A 106 -0.78 -9.34 -3.14
N MET A 107 -1.36 -8.32 -2.48
CA MET A 107 -1.73 -8.42 -1.07
C MET A 107 -2.83 -9.47 -0.83
N ILE A 108 -3.87 -9.51 -1.65
CA ILE A 108 -4.96 -10.48 -1.51
C ILE A 108 -4.57 -11.84 -2.08
N LEU A 109 -3.86 -11.88 -3.21
CA LEU A 109 -3.41 -13.12 -3.85
C LEU A 109 -2.46 -13.92 -2.96
N HIS A 110 -1.55 -13.25 -2.24
CA HIS A 110 -0.69 -13.91 -1.27
C HIS A 110 -1.50 -14.62 -0.17
N LYS A 111 -2.57 -13.96 0.32
CA LYS A 111 -3.44 -14.56 1.35
C LYS A 111 -4.30 -15.71 0.80
N VAL A 112 -4.78 -15.59 -0.45
CA VAL A 112 -5.50 -16.64 -1.15
C VAL A 112 -4.64 -17.89 -1.30
N GLU A 113 -3.37 -17.72 -1.71
CA GLU A 113 -2.39 -18.81 -1.85
C GLU A 113 -2.08 -19.44 -0.49
N GLU A 114 -1.81 -18.65 0.55
CA GLU A 114 -1.53 -19.13 1.91
C GLU A 114 -2.66 -20.02 2.45
N LEU A 115 -3.92 -19.66 2.13
CA LEU A 115 -5.10 -20.42 2.55
C LEU A 115 -5.41 -21.62 1.64
N GLY A 116 -4.67 -21.82 0.56
CA GLY A 116 -4.92 -22.88 -0.42
C GLY A 116 -6.25 -22.74 -1.17
N LEU A 117 -6.75 -21.50 -1.30
CA LEU A 117 -8.01 -21.20 -1.98
C LEU A 117 -7.76 -20.79 -3.43
N ARG A 118 -8.84 -20.80 -4.24
CA ARG A 118 -8.84 -20.16 -5.55
C ARG A 118 -9.44 -18.76 -5.44
N PRO A 119 -9.02 -17.80 -6.28
CA PRO A 119 -9.56 -16.43 -6.26
C PRO A 119 -11.10 -16.37 -6.27
N GLU A 120 -11.75 -17.21 -7.05
CA GLU A 120 -13.23 -17.25 -7.18
C GLU A 120 -13.96 -17.72 -5.90
N GLN A 121 -13.21 -18.21 -4.92
CA GLN A 121 -13.74 -18.59 -3.59
C GLN A 121 -13.59 -17.47 -2.56
N CYS A 122 -13.01 -16.35 -2.95
CA CYS A 122 -12.67 -15.24 -2.06
C CYS A 122 -13.42 -13.96 -2.46
N ALA A 123 -13.66 -13.12 -1.48
CA ALA A 123 -14.24 -11.81 -1.68
C ALA A 123 -13.43 -10.73 -0.96
N MET A 124 -13.30 -9.57 -1.60
CA MET A 124 -12.83 -8.33 -1.00
C MET A 124 -14.04 -7.45 -0.71
N VAL A 125 -14.24 -7.09 0.55
CA VAL A 125 -15.28 -6.15 0.98
C VAL A 125 -14.62 -4.80 1.24
N GLY A 126 -15.11 -3.75 0.60
CA GLY A 126 -14.53 -2.42 0.75
C GLY A 126 -15.51 -1.32 0.31
N ASP A 127 -15.15 -0.08 0.64
CA ASP A 127 -15.96 1.10 0.41
C ASP A 127 -15.41 2.02 -0.68
N ARG A 128 -14.24 1.70 -1.25
CA ARG A 128 -13.59 2.50 -2.30
C ARG A 128 -13.51 1.77 -3.62
N LEU A 129 -14.01 2.39 -4.67
CA LEU A 129 -13.95 1.83 -6.02
C LEU A 129 -12.51 1.70 -6.52
N TYR A 130 -11.74 2.78 -6.44
CA TYR A 130 -10.39 2.90 -7.02
C TYR A 130 -9.28 2.16 -6.25
N THR A 131 -9.58 1.60 -5.09
CA THR A 131 -8.63 0.79 -4.31
C THR A 131 -9.17 -0.61 -4.05
N ASP A 132 -10.27 -0.74 -3.32
CA ASP A 132 -10.78 -2.04 -2.85
C ASP A 132 -11.37 -2.86 -3.99
N ILE A 133 -12.29 -2.24 -4.75
CA ILE A 133 -12.96 -2.94 -5.86
C ILE A 133 -12.00 -3.15 -7.04
N GLU A 134 -11.14 -2.18 -7.30
CA GLU A 134 -10.09 -2.35 -8.31
C GLU A 134 -9.10 -3.46 -7.92
N MET A 135 -8.73 -3.60 -6.64
CA MET A 135 -7.90 -4.70 -6.18
C MET A 135 -8.60 -6.05 -6.34
N ALA A 136 -9.91 -6.13 -6.05
CA ALA A 136 -10.69 -7.33 -6.25
C ALA A 136 -10.71 -7.74 -7.73
N ASP A 137 -10.97 -6.80 -8.63
CA ASP A 137 -10.98 -7.00 -10.08
C ASP A 137 -9.61 -7.51 -10.57
N ARG A 138 -8.51 -6.85 -10.19
CA ARG A 138 -7.14 -7.24 -10.54
C ARG A 138 -6.74 -8.61 -10.00
N ALA A 139 -7.28 -9.00 -8.84
CA ALA A 139 -6.99 -10.28 -8.21
C ALA A 139 -7.88 -11.42 -8.69
N GLY A 140 -8.96 -11.13 -9.45
CA GLY A 140 -9.94 -12.13 -9.86
C GLY A 140 -10.79 -12.67 -8.72
N VAL A 141 -10.90 -11.92 -7.60
CA VAL A 141 -11.79 -12.23 -6.47
C VAL A 141 -13.09 -11.46 -6.58
N HIS A 142 -14.13 -11.87 -5.84
CA HIS A 142 -15.39 -11.12 -5.81
C HIS A 142 -15.19 -9.77 -5.09
N GLY A 143 -15.55 -8.67 -5.76
CA GLY A 143 -15.60 -7.34 -5.15
C GLY A 143 -16.99 -7.09 -4.56
N ILE A 144 -17.07 -6.78 -3.27
CA ILE A 144 -18.31 -6.39 -2.58
C ILE A 144 -18.16 -4.94 -2.14
N LEU A 145 -18.93 -4.05 -2.77
CA LEU A 145 -18.94 -2.63 -2.42
C LEU A 145 -19.95 -2.39 -1.29
N VAL A 146 -19.48 -1.74 -0.21
CA VAL A 146 -20.34 -1.23 0.85
C VAL A 146 -20.52 0.27 0.72
N LEU A 147 -21.77 0.77 0.80
CA LEU A 147 -22.10 2.19 0.66
C LEU A 147 -22.05 2.97 1.99
N SER A 148 -21.64 2.32 3.07
CA SER A 148 -21.50 2.94 4.39
C SER A 148 -20.20 3.73 4.58
N GLY A 149 -19.34 3.78 3.56
CA GLY A 149 -18.05 4.48 3.57
C GLY A 149 -17.95 5.60 2.54
N GLU A 150 -16.87 5.58 1.71
CA GLU A 150 -16.55 6.68 0.81
C GLU A 150 -17.39 6.68 -0.48
N ALA A 151 -17.53 5.52 -1.14
CA ALA A 151 -18.19 5.48 -2.45
C ALA A 151 -19.71 5.66 -2.34
N THR A 152 -20.24 6.43 -3.29
CA THR A 152 -21.68 6.63 -3.47
C THR A 152 -22.20 5.86 -4.68
N THR A 153 -23.52 5.71 -4.77
CA THR A 153 -24.19 5.16 -5.97
C THR A 153 -23.84 5.96 -7.23
N ALA A 154 -23.73 7.28 -7.11
CA ALA A 154 -23.37 8.14 -8.24
C ALA A 154 -21.93 7.93 -8.72
N ASP A 155 -21.02 7.57 -7.82
CA ASP A 155 -19.63 7.22 -8.20
C ASP A 155 -19.60 5.87 -8.90
N LEU A 156 -20.38 4.91 -8.42
CA LEU A 156 -20.50 3.60 -9.07
C LEU A 156 -21.07 3.70 -10.50
N GLU A 157 -22.07 4.54 -10.72
CA GLU A 157 -22.66 4.77 -12.07
C GLU A 157 -21.62 5.29 -13.08
N LYS A 158 -20.70 6.15 -12.62
CA LYS A 158 -19.64 6.74 -13.44
C LYS A 158 -18.41 5.83 -13.60
N SER A 159 -18.26 4.84 -12.75
CA SER A 159 -17.12 3.93 -12.78
C SER A 159 -17.23 2.91 -13.91
N SER A 160 -16.08 2.46 -14.40
CA SER A 160 -15.99 1.27 -15.26
C SER A 160 -15.95 -0.04 -14.46
N LEU A 161 -15.62 0.04 -13.17
CA LEU A 161 -15.57 -1.12 -12.29
C LEU A 161 -16.97 -1.67 -12.00
N ARG A 162 -17.07 -2.98 -11.90
CA ARG A 162 -18.34 -3.66 -11.64
C ARG A 162 -18.17 -4.60 -10.43
N PRO A 163 -18.53 -4.16 -9.21
CA PRO A 163 -18.56 -5.04 -8.05
C PRO A 163 -19.49 -6.23 -8.29
N SER A 164 -19.14 -7.39 -7.76
CA SER A 164 -19.99 -8.59 -7.79
C SER A 164 -21.28 -8.40 -6.98
N LEU A 165 -21.21 -7.56 -5.93
CA LEU A 165 -22.33 -7.22 -5.06
C LEU A 165 -22.17 -5.80 -4.54
N VAL A 166 -23.29 -5.08 -4.37
CA VAL A 166 -23.35 -3.77 -3.72
C VAL A 166 -24.38 -3.85 -2.60
N VAL A 167 -23.99 -3.43 -1.40
CA VAL A 167 -24.84 -3.46 -0.20
C VAL A 167 -24.68 -2.16 0.58
N ASP A 168 -25.68 -1.84 1.42
CA ASP A 168 -25.64 -0.61 2.22
C ASP A 168 -24.49 -0.62 3.24
N SER A 169 -24.24 -1.78 3.85
CA SER A 169 -23.15 -1.95 4.81
C SER A 169 -22.73 -3.43 4.94
N VAL A 170 -21.64 -3.68 5.63
CA VAL A 170 -21.20 -5.04 5.99
C VAL A 170 -22.28 -5.81 6.76
N ALA A 171 -23.12 -5.13 7.55
CA ALA A 171 -24.21 -5.76 8.27
C ALA A 171 -25.27 -6.40 7.35
N SER A 172 -25.35 -5.99 6.09
CA SER A 172 -26.26 -6.58 5.08
C SER A 172 -25.78 -7.94 4.55
N LEU A 173 -24.57 -8.38 4.94
CA LEU A 173 -23.99 -9.67 4.56
C LEU A 173 -24.22 -10.77 5.61
N LEU A 174 -24.80 -10.42 6.75
CA LEU A 174 -25.11 -11.31 7.86
C LEU A 174 -26.60 -11.70 7.84
#